data_f70fe72e6bd7b3656b3de0396574d326
#
_entry.id   f70fe72e6bd7b3656b3de0396574d326
#
_cell.length_a   1.000
_cell.length_b   1.000
_cell.length_c   1.000
_cell.angle_alpha   90.00
_cell.angle_beta   90.00
_cell.angle_gamma   90.00
#
_symmetry.space_group_name_H-M   'P 1'
#
loop_
_entity.id
_entity.type
_entity.pdbx_description
1 polymer ?
#
loop_
_entity_poly.entity_id
_entity_poly.type
_entity_poly.pdbx_seq_one_letter_code
_entity_poly.pdbx_strand_id
1 'polypeptide(L)'
;MTAQYRLLRWTVCVGLMATLTVAVWGCSSVPRRYVWMAEPGVTLTMLSANPQPYVGKVILLGGTITEEEEYGQFLFLRLKNRPLDQDYKPHRPADPEGAEGGSYWVAVPKQQAPPKFRNWARATVVGRVTGQQRSKTEPVLMLLYMRGWGASGDHAGLWENVDPNYVP
;
A
#
# COMPACT_ATOMS: atom_id res chain seq x y z
N MET A 1 27.11 22.31 -49.85
CA MET A 1 25.86 21.58 -49.46
C MET A 1 26.04 20.64 -48.26
N THR A 2 27.23 20.39 -47.73
CA THR A 2 27.51 19.38 -46.70
C THR A 2 27.39 19.89 -45.24
N ALA A 3 27.40 21.19 -45.02
CA ALA A 3 27.35 21.74 -43.62
C ALA A 3 25.92 21.75 -43.02
N GLN A 4 24.88 21.96 -43.82
CA GLN A 4 23.49 22.02 -43.33
C GLN A 4 22.99 20.67 -42.85
N TYR A 5 23.41 19.57 -43.44
CA TYR A 5 23.00 18.23 -43.03
C TYR A 5 23.61 17.80 -41.67
N ARG A 6 24.76 18.33 -41.31
CA ARG A 6 25.41 18.05 -40.02
C ARG A 6 24.66 18.73 -38.85
N LEU A 7 24.25 19.99 -39.04
CA LEU A 7 23.46 20.72 -38.01
C LEU A 7 22.08 20.09 -37.79
N LEU A 8 21.42 19.68 -38.88
CA LEU A 8 20.09 19.04 -38.77
C LEU A 8 20.15 17.69 -38.02
N ARG A 9 21.20 16.91 -38.23
CA ARG A 9 21.39 15.62 -37.51
C ARG A 9 21.66 15.82 -36.03
N TRP A 10 22.36 16.86 -35.63
CA TRP A 10 22.64 17.18 -34.24
C TRP A 10 21.40 17.66 -33.49
N THR A 11 20.57 18.49 -34.10
CA THR A 11 19.33 18.97 -33.50
C THR A 11 18.31 17.84 -33.32
N VAL A 12 18.22 16.90 -34.28
CA VAL A 12 17.33 15.73 -34.14
C VAL A 12 17.79 14.78 -33.04
N CYS A 13 19.10 14.52 -32.92
CA CYS A 13 19.64 13.66 -31.86
C CYS A 13 19.45 14.26 -30.46
N VAL A 14 19.67 15.57 -30.28
CA VAL A 14 19.48 16.28 -29.01
C VAL A 14 17.99 16.34 -28.64
N GLY A 15 17.10 16.55 -29.60
CA GLY A 15 15.64 16.51 -29.39
C GLY A 15 15.15 15.12 -28.98
N LEU A 16 15.70 14.05 -29.59
CA LEU A 16 15.32 12.67 -29.24
C LEU A 16 15.80 12.25 -27.86
N MET A 17 17.02 12.69 -27.45
CA MET A 17 17.51 12.43 -26.10
C MET A 17 16.73 13.19 -25.02
N ALA A 18 16.29 14.41 -25.29
CA ALA A 18 15.50 15.20 -24.34
C ALA A 18 14.09 14.60 -24.11
N THR A 19 13.50 13.95 -25.11
CA THR A 19 12.18 13.29 -24.96
C THR A 19 12.27 11.96 -24.24
N LEU A 20 13.40 11.24 -24.29
CA LEU A 20 13.56 9.99 -23.54
C LEU A 20 13.74 10.18 -22.03
N THR A 21 14.24 11.32 -21.59
CA THR A 21 14.47 11.57 -20.15
C THR A 21 13.20 11.88 -19.36
N VAL A 22 12.08 12.23 -20.00
CA VAL A 22 10.81 12.53 -19.32
C VAL A 22 10.00 11.27 -18.98
N ALA A 23 10.29 10.13 -19.61
CA ALA A 23 9.50 8.90 -19.46
C ALA A 23 9.86 8.03 -18.24
N VAL A 24 10.85 8.42 -17.41
CA VAL A 24 11.34 7.59 -16.28
C VAL A 24 10.83 8.08 -14.93
N TRP A 25 9.87 9.00 -14.88
CA TRP A 25 9.27 9.41 -13.61
C TRP A 25 8.28 8.34 -13.15
N GLY A 26 8.86 7.41 -12.39
CA GLY A 26 8.33 6.14 -11.98
C GLY A 26 6.89 6.16 -11.48
N CYS A 27 6.12 5.20 -11.94
CA CYS A 27 4.90 4.77 -11.30
C CYS A 27 5.22 4.30 -9.88
N SER A 28 5.10 5.20 -8.89
CA SER A 28 5.05 4.80 -7.50
C SER A 28 3.92 3.78 -7.36
N SER A 29 4.20 2.64 -6.75
CA SER A 29 3.23 1.57 -6.57
C SER A 29 2.06 1.96 -5.66
N VAL A 30 2.23 3.02 -4.86
CA VAL A 30 1.20 3.64 -4.02
C VAL A 30 1.02 5.10 -4.45
N PRO A 31 -0.21 5.59 -4.67
CA PRO A 31 -0.44 6.99 -5.00
C PRO A 31 0.17 7.93 -3.95
N ARG A 32 0.86 8.98 -4.40
CA ARG A 32 1.59 9.91 -3.51
C ARG A 32 0.72 10.51 -2.42
N ARG A 33 -0.57 10.76 -2.69
CA ARG A 33 -1.51 11.26 -1.69
C ARG A 33 -1.55 10.39 -0.44
N TYR A 34 -1.55 9.07 -0.58
CA TYR A 34 -1.58 8.14 0.56
C TYR A 34 -0.25 8.09 1.30
N VAL A 35 0.87 8.21 0.58
CA VAL A 35 2.19 8.29 1.21
C VAL A 35 2.31 9.56 2.06
N TRP A 36 1.80 10.70 1.57
CA TRP A 36 1.83 11.97 2.31
C TRP A 36 0.85 12.01 3.49
N MET A 37 -0.24 11.28 3.40
CA MET A 37 -1.20 11.15 4.52
C MET A 37 -0.69 10.25 5.63
N ALA A 38 0.19 9.31 5.31
CA ALA A 38 0.69 8.34 6.27
C ALA A 38 1.63 8.98 7.29
N GLU A 39 1.37 8.75 8.57
CA GLU A 39 2.22 9.20 9.67
C GLU A 39 3.57 8.48 9.61
N PRO A 40 4.68 9.19 9.46
CA PRO A 40 5.98 8.56 9.35
C PRO A 40 6.43 7.96 10.70
N GLY A 41 7.14 6.85 10.63
CA GLY A 41 7.76 6.22 11.81
C GLY A 41 6.82 5.44 12.72
N VAL A 42 5.51 5.37 12.43
CA VAL A 42 4.58 4.53 13.19
C VAL A 42 4.70 3.09 12.71
N THR A 43 5.08 2.20 13.62
CA THR A 43 5.26 0.76 13.35
C THR A 43 4.10 -0.06 13.89
N LEU A 44 3.95 -1.30 13.38
CA LEU A 44 2.97 -2.23 13.91
C LEU A 44 3.20 -2.53 15.39
N THR A 45 4.45 -2.64 15.83
CA THR A 45 4.81 -2.87 17.23
C THR A 45 4.26 -1.80 18.14
N MET A 46 4.36 -0.52 17.74
CA MET A 46 3.82 0.62 18.51
C MET A 46 2.29 0.54 18.61
N LEU A 47 1.61 0.20 17.52
CA LEU A 47 0.15 0.05 17.48
C LEU A 47 -0.33 -1.15 18.31
N SER A 48 0.41 -2.25 18.28
CA SER A 48 0.09 -3.46 19.06
C SER A 48 0.24 -3.22 20.55
N ALA A 49 1.23 -2.43 20.96
CA ALA A 49 1.46 -2.07 22.34
C ALA A 49 0.36 -1.11 22.86
N ASN A 50 0.07 -0.05 22.12
CA ASN A 50 -0.98 0.92 22.46
C ASN A 50 -1.47 1.68 21.23
N PRO A 51 -2.64 1.37 20.65
CA PRO A 51 -3.16 2.06 19.50
C PRO A 51 -3.76 3.44 19.81
N GLN A 52 -4.08 3.74 21.06
CA GLN A 52 -4.84 4.95 21.44
C GLN A 52 -4.18 6.27 21.03
N PRO A 53 -2.85 6.48 21.17
CA PRO A 53 -2.19 7.71 20.72
C PRO A 53 -2.24 7.93 19.20
N TYR A 54 -2.59 6.89 18.43
CA TYR A 54 -2.59 6.89 16.98
C TYR A 54 -4.00 6.88 16.38
N VAL A 55 -5.06 6.91 17.19
CA VAL A 55 -6.44 6.93 16.71
C VAL A 55 -6.66 8.07 15.72
N GLY A 56 -7.26 7.76 14.58
CA GLY A 56 -7.50 8.70 13.49
C GLY A 56 -6.30 8.95 12.57
N LYS A 57 -5.07 8.59 12.97
CA LYS A 57 -3.89 8.70 12.11
C LYS A 57 -3.94 7.66 10.99
N VAL A 58 -3.42 8.05 9.84
CA VAL A 58 -3.27 7.16 8.69
C VAL A 58 -1.89 6.53 8.73
N ILE A 59 -1.81 5.24 8.47
CA ILE A 59 -0.56 4.49 8.46
C ILE A 59 -0.44 3.65 7.20
N LEU A 60 0.80 3.36 6.82
CA LEU A 60 1.16 2.57 5.65
C LEU A 60 1.87 1.30 6.13
N LEU A 61 1.29 0.14 5.88
CA LEU A 61 1.82 -1.18 6.26
C LEU A 61 1.81 -2.14 5.08
N GLY A 62 2.70 -3.12 5.12
CA GLY A 62 2.66 -4.27 4.25
C GLY A 62 2.16 -5.51 4.97
N GLY A 63 1.64 -6.48 4.23
CA GLY A 63 1.23 -7.74 4.83
C GLY A 63 0.93 -8.85 3.83
N THR A 64 0.76 -10.06 4.37
CA THR A 64 0.19 -11.20 3.67
C THR A 64 -1.16 -11.50 4.26
N ILE A 65 -2.21 -11.54 3.43
CA ILE A 65 -3.57 -11.84 3.86
C ILE A 65 -3.62 -13.31 4.28
N THR A 66 -3.99 -13.57 5.54
CA THR A 66 -4.06 -14.92 6.13
C THR A 66 -5.48 -15.38 6.39
N GLU A 67 -6.37 -14.45 6.73
CA GLU A 67 -7.76 -14.74 7.08
C GLU A 67 -8.70 -13.67 6.54
N GLU A 68 -9.91 -14.09 6.24
CA GLU A 68 -11.05 -13.23 5.89
C GLU A 68 -12.24 -13.61 6.79
N GLU A 69 -12.83 -12.64 7.46
CA GLU A 69 -13.95 -12.83 8.36
C GLU A 69 -15.01 -11.76 8.12
N GLU A 70 -16.24 -12.18 7.93
CA GLU A 70 -17.37 -11.27 7.81
C GLU A 70 -18.03 -11.03 9.18
N TYR A 71 -18.12 -9.76 9.57
CA TYR A 71 -18.81 -9.39 10.79
C TYR A 71 -19.60 -8.09 10.62
N GLY A 72 -20.90 -8.12 10.85
CA GLY A 72 -21.77 -6.97 10.66
C GLY A 72 -21.72 -6.45 9.22
N GLN A 73 -21.41 -5.17 9.07
CA GLN A 73 -21.31 -4.48 7.76
C GLN A 73 -19.89 -4.50 7.17
N PHE A 74 -18.95 -5.14 7.85
CA PHE A 74 -17.54 -5.16 7.46
C PHE A 74 -17.08 -6.57 7.11
N LEU A 75 -16.16 -6.60 6.13
CA LEU A 75 -15.24 -7.69 5.90
C LEU A 75 -13.94 -7.33 6.62
N PHE A 76 -13.49 -8.21 7.49
CA PHE A 76 -12.21 -8.08 8.19
C PHE A 76 -11.18 -8.97 7.51
N LEU A 77 -10.04 -8.39 7.18
CA LEU A 77 -8.89 -9.10 6.65
C LEU A 77 -7.82 -9.12 7.72
N ARG A 78 -7.32 -10.30 8.07
CA ARG A 78 -6.12 -10.44 8.91
C ARG A 78 -4.89 -10.51 8.03
N LEU A 79 -3.91 -9.66 8.32
CA LEU A 79 -2.66 -9.64 7.61
C LEU A 79 -1.50 -9.93 8.56
N LYS A 80 -0.64 -10.87 8.16
CA LYS A 80 0.67 -11.02 8.78
C LYS A 80 1.60 -9.94 8.23
N ASN A 81 2.18 -9.14 9.12
CA ASN A 81 3.02 -8.00 8.74
C ASN A 81 4.19 -8.40 7.84
N ARG A 82 4.51 -7.51 6.91
CA ARG A 82 5.64 -7.61 5.99
C ARG A 82 6.25 -6.21 5.82
N PRO A 83 7.55 -6.04 6.00
CA PRO A 83 8.18 -4.76 5.74
C PRO A 83 8.00 -4.36 4.27
N LEU A 84 7.99 -3.06 4.03
CA LEU A 84 7.86 -2.49 2.70
C LEU A 84 9.23 -2.06 2.18
N ASP A 85 9.50 -2.32 0.90
CA ASP A 85 10.67 -1.80 0.21
C ASP A 85 10.47 -0.32 -0.20
N GLN A 86 11.44 0.23 -0.93
CA GLN A 86 11.40 1.62 -1.41
C GLN A 86 10.24 1.90 -2.37
N ASP A 87 9.72 0.86 -3.03
CA ASP A 87 8.55 0.94 -3.92
C ASP A 87 7.25 0.60 -3.20
N TYR A 88 7.28 0.53 -1.88
CA TYR A 88 6.14 0.13 -1.03
C TYR A 88 5.61 -1.28 -1.31
N LYS A 89 6.44 -2.18 -1.80
CA LYS A 89 6.10 -3.57 -2.04
C LYS A 89 6.46 -4.44 -0.84
N PRO A 90 5.53 -5.28 -0.33
CA PRO A 90 5.82 -6.16 0.80
C PRO A 90 6.87 -7.20 0.46
N HIS A 91 7.88 -7.33 1.30
CA HIS A 91 8.91 -8.36 1.17
C HIS A 91 8.98 -9.26 2.41
N ARG A 92 9.80 -10.30 2.35
CA ARG A 92 9.99 -11.20 3.49
C ARG A 92 10.74 -10.46 4.60
N PRO A 93 10.26 -10.48 5.86
CA PRO A 93 11.00 -9.88 6.97
C PRO A 93 12.31 -10.62 7.21
N ALA A 94 13.34 -9.89 7.62
CA ALA A 94 14.60 -10.46 8.04
C ALA A 94 14.43 -11.25 9.35
N ASP A 95 13.62 -10.72 10.27
CA ASP A 95 13.24 -11.37 11.52
C ASP A 95 11.70 -11.43 11.64
N PRO A 96 11.09 -12.61 11.32
CA PRO A 96 9.64 -12.78 11.39
C PRO A 96 9.04 -12.71 12.80
N GLU A 97 9.84 -12.90 13.84
CA GLU A 97 9.41 -12.89 15.25
C GLU A 97 9.82 -11.60 15.97
N GLY A 98 10.64 -10.77 15.34
CA GLY A 98 11.13 -9.51 15.87
C GLY A 98 10.19 -8.33 15.62
N ALA A 99 10.75 -7.13 15.59
CA ALA A 99 10.02 -5.87 15.44
C ALA A 99 9.22 -5.75 14.12
N GLU A 100 9.58 -6.53 13.11
CA GLU A 100 8.87 -6.62 11.82
C GLU A 100 7.77 -7.69 11.81
N GLY A 101 7.64 -8.46 12.88
CA GLY A 101 6.64 -9.51 13.03
C GLY A 101 5.26 -8.99 13.42
N GLY A 102 4.36 -9.94 13.77
CA GLY A 102 3.01 -9.63 14.22
C GLY A 102 1.95 -9.66 13.14
N SER A 103 0.71 -9.41 13.56
CA SER A 103 -0.45 -9.38 12.68
C SER A 103 -1.34 -8.19 13.01
N TYR A 104 -2.14 -7.77 12.05
CA TYR A 104 -3.12 -6.70 12.19
C TYR A 104 -4.37 -7.00 11.37
N TRP A 105 -5.45 -6.31 11.70
CA TRP A 105 -6.71 -6.44 11.00
C TRP A 105 -7.03 -5.18 10.20
N VAL A 106 -7.69 -5.40 9.07
CA VAL A 106 -8.18 -4.33 8.21
C VAL A 106 -9.66 -4.51 8.01
N ALA A 107 -10.44 -3.49 8.36
CA ALA A 107 -11.88 -3.45 8.15
C ALA A 107 -12.20 -2.80 6.80
N VAL A 108 -12.99 -3.50 5.98
CA VAL A 108 -13.46 -3.04 4.66
C VAL A 108 -14.98 -3.05 4.69
N PRO A 109 -15.68 -1.97 4.30
CA PRO A 109 -17.14 -2.02 4.14
C PRO A 109 -17.54 -3.09 3.13
N LYS A 110 -18.46 -4.00 3.50
CA LYS A 110 -18.87 -5.13 2.64
C LYS A 110 -19.37 -4.70 1.26
N GLN A 111 -20.05 -3.57 1.18
CA GLN A 111 -20.58 -3.04 -0.07
C GLN A 111 -19.50 -2.66 -1.08
N GLN A 112 -18.28 -2.42 -0.60
CA GLN A 112 -17.14 -2.00 -1.39
C GLN A 112 -16.09 -3.12 -1.54
N ALA A 113 -16.26 -4.23 -0.82
CA ALA A 113 -15.29 -5.32 -0.82
C ALA A 113 -15.29 -6.04 -2.18
N PRO A 114 -14.14 -6.18 -2.85
CA PRO A 114 -14.07 -7.02 -4.03
C PRO A 114 -14.20 -8.49 -3.64
N PRO A 115 -14.70 -9.34 -4.52
CA PRO A 115 -14.70 -10.76 -4.26
C PRO A 115 -13.26 -11.28 -4.14
N LYS A 116 -12.95 -11.99 -3.06
CA LYS A 116 -11.70 -12.77 -2.90
C LYS A 116 -10.41 -11.97 -2.76
N PHE A 117 -10.29 -11.15 -1.73
CA PHE A 117 -9.01 -10.52 -1.33
C PHE A 117 -7.86 -11.53 -1.14
N ARG A 118 -8.14 -12.76 -0.73
CA ARG A 118 -7.11 -13.81 -0.54
C ARG A 118 -6.28 -14.08 -1.78
N ASN A 119 -6.82 -13.87 -2.96
CA ASN A 119 -6.09 -14.05 -4.21
C ASN A 119 -4.94 -13.04 -4.34
N TRP A 120 -4.95 -11.97 -3.56
CA TRP A 120 -3.90 -10.94 -3.59
C TRP A 120 -2.64 -11.36 -2.84
N ALA A 121 -2.72 -12.39 -1.98
CA ALA A 121 -1.63 -12.94 -1.17
C ALA A 121 -0.87 -11.90 -0.35
N ARG A 122 -0.10 -11.02 -1.01
CA ARG A 122 0.62 -9.90 -0.38
C ARG A 122 -0.08 -8.59 -0.73
N ALA A 123 -0.15 -7.68 0.23
CA ALA A 123 -0.79 -6.39 0.01
C ALA A 123 -0.02 -5.25 0.70
N THR A 124 -0.02 -4.10 0.05
CA THR A 124 0.31 -2.82 0.65
C THR A 124 -0.98 -2.16 1.08
N VAL A 125 -1.06 -1.77 2.33
CA VAL A 125 -2.25 -1.26 2.99
C VAL A 125 -2.01 0.16 3.48
N VAL A 126 -2.92 1.05 3.16
CA VAL A 126 -3.06 2.35 3.80
C VAL A 126 -4.35 2.31 4.61
N GLY A 127 -4.26 2.52 5.90
CA GLY A 127 -5.41 2.43 6.79
C GLY A 127 -5.39 3.47 7.89
N ARG A 128 -6.58 3.80 8.39
CA ARG A 128 -6.78 4.67 9.53
C ARG A 128 -6.87 3.86 10.80
N VAL A 129 -6.11 4.23 11.80
CA VAL A 129 -6.13 3.57 13.12
C VAL A 129 -7.47 3.81 13.81
N THR A 130 -8.19 2.72 14.15
CA THR A 130 -9.49 2.80 14.80
C THR A 130 -9.41 2.88 16.34
N GLY A 131 -8.26 2.54 16.91
CA GLY A 131 -8.09 2.36 18.35
C GLY A 131 -8.58 1.01 18.87
N GLN A 132 -9.23 0.21 18.04
CA GLN A 132 -9.68 -1.13 18.39
C GLN A 132 -8.55 -2.15 18.23
N GLN A 133 -8.63 -3.22 19.00
CA GLN A 133 -7.75 -4.38 18.89
C GLN A 133 -8.61 -5.66 18.83
N ARG A 134 -8.17 -6.61 18.02
CA ARG A 134 -8.67 -7.99 18.02
C ARG A 134 -7.58 -8.91 18.53
N SER A 135 -7.95 -10.12 18.94
CA SER A 135 -6.98 -11.15 19.40
C SER A 135 -5.95 -10.57 20.40
N LYS A 136 -6.43 -9.75 21.38
CA LYS A 136 -5.68 -9.10 22.47
C LYS A 136 -4.71 -7.98 22.06
N THR A 137 -3.98 -8.08 20.96
CA THR A 137 -2.90 -7.13 20.59
C THR A 137 -2.90 -6.74 19.12
N GLU A 138 -3.74 -7.33 18.30
CA GLU A 138 -3.77 -7.05 16.87
C GLU A 138 -4.61 -5.80 16.59
N PRO A 139 -3.99 -4.67 16.18
CA PRO A 139 -4.73 -3.43 15.92
C PRO A 139 -5.64 -3.57 14.71
N VAL A 140 -6.74 -2.83 14.73
CA VAL A 140 -7.69 -2.75 13.63
C VAL A 140 -7.54 -1.42 12.91
N LEU A 141 -7.42 -1.48 11.59
CA LEU A 141 -7.36 -0.33 10.70
C LEU A 141 -8.62 -0.28 9.84
N MET A 142 -9.17 0.91 9.62
CA MET A 142 -10.15 1.14 8.57
C MET A 142 -9.42 1.32 7.24
N LEU A 143 -9.73 0.50 6.25
CA LEU A 143 -9.05 0.54 4.96
C LEU A 143 -9.35 1.81 4.19
N LEU A 144 -8.31 2.46 3.67
CA LEU A 144 -8.37 3.60 2.75
C LEU A 144 -7.95 3.21 1.34
N TYR A 145 -6.89 2.42 1.25
CA TYR A 145 -6.31 1.97 0.00
C TYR A 145 -5.60 0.63 0.22
N MET A 146 -5.72 -0.25 -0.74
CA MET A 146 -4.97 -1.52 -0.75
C MET A 146 -4.52 -1.85 -2.16
N ARG A 147 -3.27 -2.24 -2.29
CA ARG A 147 -2.71 -2.81 -3.52
C ARG A 147 -2.28 -4.24 -3.27
N GLY A 148 -2.87 -5.17 -4.02
CA GLY A 148 -2.50 -6.57 -4.01
C GLY A 148 -1.33 -6.87 -4.93
N TRP A 149 -0.45 -7.77 -4.49
CA TRP A 149 0.73 -8.24 -5.21
C TRP A 149 0.63 -9.76 -5.34
N GLY A 150 -0.01 -10.24 -6.38
CA GLY A 150 -0.11 -11.67 -6.67
C GLY A 150 1.25 -12.31 -6.96
N ALA A 151 1.34 -13.62 -6.80
CA ALA A 151 2.52 -14.41 -7.16
C ALA A 151 2.75 -14.45 -8.69
N SER A 152 1.69 -14.35 -9.47
CA SER A 152 1.67 -14.16 -10.93
C SER A 152 0.81 -12.93 -11.21
N GLY A 153 1.14 -12.14 -12.22
CA GLY A 153 0.51 -10.85 -12.55
C GLY A 153 -1.02 -10.84 -12.60
N ASP A 154 -1.64 -12.01 -12.74
CA ASP A 154 -3.11 -12.20 -12.84
C ASP A 154 -3.86 -11.96 -11.53
N HIS A 155 -3.15 -11.85 -10.39
CA HIS A 155 -3.73 -11.65 -9.06
C HIS A 155 -3.37 -10.31 -8.43
N ALA A 156 -2.80 -9.41 -9.21
CA ALA A 156 -2.60 -8.04 -8.76
C ALA A 156 -3.95 -7.31 -8.74
N GLY A 157 -4.26 -6.68 -7.63
CA GLY A 157 -5.50 -5.95 -7.44
C GLY A 157 -5.27 -4.57 -6.84
N LEU A 158 -6.26 -3.71 -7.00
CA LEU A 158 -6.29 -2.40 -6.38
C LEU A 158 -7.69 -2.17 -5.80
N TRP A 159 -7.73 -1.74 -4.56
CA TRP A 159 -8.93 -1.27 -3.91
C TRP A 159 -8.70 0.12 -3.32
N GLU A 160 -9.69 0.96 -3.46
CA GLU A 160 -9.68 2.30 -2.91
C GLU A 160 -11.07 2.64 -2.36
N ASN A 161 -11.12 3.34 -1.23
CA ASN A 161 -12.37 3.85 -0.71
C ASN A 161 -12.88 4.96 -1.65
N VAL A 162 -14.05 4.71 -2.23
CA VAL A 162 -14.70 5.62 -3.18
C VAL A 162 -15.86 6.41 -2.56
N ASP A 163 -16.06 6.31 -1.25
CA ASP A 163 -17.08 7.08 -0.56
C ASP A 163 -16.70 8.57 -0.58
N PRO A 164 -17.46 9.44 -1.30
CA PRO A 164 -17.16 10.87 -1.39
C PRO A 164 -17.36 11.59 -0.04
N ASN A 165 -18.11 11.00 0.90
CA ASN A 165 -18.32 11.54 2.24
C ASN A 165 -17.31 11.00 3.25
N TYR A 166 -16.44 10.09 2.83
CA TYR A 166 -15.37 9.59 3.66
C TYR A 166 -14.27 10.65 3.75
N VAL A 167 -14.41 11.54 4.74
CA VAL A 167 -13.33 12.46 5.11
C VAL A 167 -12.33 11.65 5.92
N PRO A 168 -11.09 11.50 5.41
CA PRO A 168 -10.05 10.79 6.13
C PRO A 168 -9.63 11.51 7.39
#